data_5708f0c568a8780f2d1fcd87f6db7fa2
#
_entry.id   5708f0c568a8780f2d1fcd87f6db7fa2
#
_cell.length_a   1.000
_cell.length_b   1.000
_cell.length_c   1.000
_cell.angle_alpha   90.00
_cell.angle_beta   90.00
_cell.angle_gamma   90.00
#
_symmetry.space_group_name_H-M   'P 1'
#
loop_
_entity.id
_entity.type
_entity.pdbx_description
1 polymer ?
#
loop_
_entity_poly.entity_id
_entity_poly.type
_entity_poly.pdbx_seq_one_letter_code
_entity_poly.pdbx_strand_id
1 'polypeptide(L)'
;MKRAYRAKTKKMRAAAKTAALVSLGIPLAAVPAIAQDDEGELTPVVITGSNIPTVELEGPSPIVRIDREEINRSGAETVGELLRRLPQNNQGSYDEKFQNSFAPGTSGVSLRGMGMSYTLILVDGRRLGNHSMAQNMTTSFSSLNDIPMAVVERVEVLLDGASAIYGSDAIAGVVNIITRDNFEGLEINASYSNTTDDDMGTQRYSITGGTTGENGNAWVTVDYMQRNSVQMDDRDFSASANQTGAGGYDFRSSSGNPGSIKILPGSENGYESGFYQVPTGSTGTPTAEEIIGAPGINRFDYNPWMTLTPEYERYGASSRVNYTLTDYATAFVHTTYRNLKVHQEMAPTPAFGDLNTDTWGILPASNAFNPFGEDTTFRHRLTEVGPRLFDIEDKVFRVIPGVKFDIGDSWQGEAAFLYNKKDTIDFGQNFVSADAFKEALASSDPATAYNIFGAGAGINSPSVLDALRVNTMRRAQSELRMFDVKAAGDVYELPGGTLALAVGAETAQEETSDIGDSLSMANKIVASGGTSNSGSRSRDAGYAELNIPIIGEDNRISGIHSLGVQAAWRVENYS
;
A
#
# COMPACT_ATOMS: atom_id res chain seq x y z
N MET A 1 1.70 -23.77 22.41
CA MET A 1 2.58 -22.60 22.23
C MET A 1 1.82 -21.35 21.82
N LYS A 2 1.03 -21.36 20.73
CA LYS A 2 0.20 -20.23 20.27
C LYS A 2 -0.66 -19.59 21.35
N ARG A 3 -1.46 -20.37 22.12
CA ARG A 3 -2.32 -19.82 23.18
C ARG A 3 -1.52 -19.16 24.32
N ALA A 4 -0.33 -19.64 24.63
CA ALA A 4 0.51 -19.06 25.69
C ALA A 4 1.21 -17.76 25.22
N TYR A 5 1.65 -17.70 23.95
CA TYR A 5 2.24 -16.49 23.35
C TYR A 5 1.16 -15.40 23.19
N ARG A 6 -0.02 -15.76 22.67
CA ARG A 6 -1.18 -14.84 22.57
C ARG A 6 -1.69 -14.35 23.92
N ALA A 7 -1.69 -15.22 24.96
CA ALA A 7 -2.08 -14.81 26.30
C ALA A 7 -1.09 -13.80 26.91
N LYS A 8 0.20 -13.88 26.56
CA LYS A 8 1.23 -12.94 27.03
C LYS A 8 1.13 -11.59 26.31
N THR A 9 0.88 -11.60 24.98
CA THR A 9 0.61 -10.40 24.19
C THR A 9 -0.74 -9.76 24.53
N LYS A 10 -1.81 -10.53 24.73
CA LYS A 10 -3.10 -9.99 25.20
C LYS A 10 -3.00 -9.37 26.61
N LYS A 11 -2.22 -9.95 27.53
CA LYS A 11 -1.99 -9.35 28.86
C LYS A 11 -1.16 -8.08 28.83
N MET A 12 -0.16 -7.97 27.96
CA MET A 12 0.59 -6.72 27.77
C MET A 12 -0.27 -5.64 27.07
N ARG A 13 -1.14 -6.03 26.13
CA ARG A 13 -2.09 -5.12 25.45
C ARG A 13 -3.25 -4.68 26.35
N ALA A 14 -3.71 -5.52 27.29
CA ALA A 14 -4.73 -5.14 28.26
C ALA A 14 -4.23 -4.14 29.31
N ALA A 15 -2.94 -4.15 29.65
CA ALA A 15 -2.34 -3.17 30.55
C ALA A 15 -2.21 -1.76 29.91
N ALA A 16 -2.18 -1.67 28.56
CA ALA A 16 -2.17 -0.39 27.85
C ALA A 16 -3.58 0.22 27.62
N LYS A 17 -4.65 -0.55 27.85
CA LYS A 17 -6.04 -0.11 27.62
C LYS A 17 -6.69 0.68 28.78
N THR A 18 -5.99 0.92 29.90
CA THR A 18 -6.58 1.60 31.08
C THR A 18 -6.13 3.05 31.24
N ALA A 19 -5.63 3.69 30.19
CA ALA A 19 -5.31 5.10 30.23
C ALA A 19 -6.22 5.89 29.28
N ALA A 20 -7.07 6.74 29.89
CA ALA A 20 -7.78 7.87 29.31
C ALA A 20 -9.19 7.65 28.70
N LEU A 21 -10.16 7.37 29.54
CA LEU A 21 -11.50 7.94 29.39
C LEU A 21 -11.56 9.19 30.30
N VAL A 22 -11.06 10.32 29.81
CA VAL A 22 -11.42 11.62 30.38
C VAL A 22 -12.58 12.14 29.54
N SER A 23 -13.78 12.00 30.03
CA SER A 23 -14.98 12.65 29.53
C SER A 23 -14.91 14.13 29.90
N LEU A 24 -14.39 14.96 29.00
CA LEU A 24 -14.63 16.40 29.04
C LEU A 24 -16.05 16.64 28.52
N GLY A 25 -17.01 16.75 29.43
CA GLY A 25 -18.33 17.30 29.16
C GLY A 25 -18.21 18.78 28.82
N ILE A 26 -18.10 19.12 27.56
CA ILE A 26 -18.31 20.47 27.06
C ILE A 26 -19.76 20.52 26.55
N PRO A 27 -20.62 21.41 27.06
CA PRO A 27 -21.96 21.54 26.50
C PRO A 27 -21.86 22.10 25.08
N LEU A 28 -22.26 21.28 24.10
CA LEU A 28 -22.45 21.73 22.72
C LEU A 28 -23.62 22.74 22.74
N ALA A 29 -23.31 24.03 22.67
CA ALA A 29 -24.29 25.00 22.26
C ALA A 29 -24.57 24.81 20.77
N ALA A 30 -25.79 24.38 20.44
CA ALA A 30 -26.24 24.30 19.07
C ALA A 30 -26.29 25.69 18.48
N VAL A 31 -25.38 26.01 17.58
CA VAL A 31 -25.47 27.21 16.73
C VAL A 31 -26.47 26.83 15.61
N PRO A 32 -27.55 27.62 15.41
CA PRO A 32 -28.47 27.36 14.32
C PRO A 32 -27.72 27.56 12.98
N ALA A 33 -27.68 26.53 12.17
CA ALA A 33 -27.27 26.64 10.78
C ALA A 33 -28.30 27.50 10.05
N ILE A 34 -27.92 28.71 9.70
CA ILE A 34 -28.66 29.52 8.73
C ILE A 34 -28.22 28.97 7.37
N ALA A 35 -29.10 28.19 6.74
CA ALA A 35 -28.95 27.88 5.33
C ALA A 35 -29.16 29.18 4.56
N GLN A 36 -28.10 29.74 4.02
CA GLN A 36 -28.16 30.79 3.02
C GLN A 36 -28.22 30.07 1.67
N ASP A 37 -29.39 30.06 1.05
CA ASP A 37 -29.55 29.76 -0.37
C ASP A 37 -28.92 30.92 -1.14
N ASP A 38 -27.62 30.80 -1.42
CA ASP A 38 -26.94 31.68 -2.36
C ASP A 38 -27.15 31.08 -3.77
N GLU A 39 -28.08 31.63 -4.55
CA GLU A 39 -28.14 31.47 -6.00
C GLU A 39 -26.96 32.24 -6.61
N GLY A 40 -25.70 31.82 -6.23
CA GLY A 40 -24.48 32.35 -6.78
C GLY A 40 -24.27 31.87 -8.21
N GLU A 41 -23.83 32.74 -9.09
CA GLU A 41 -23.28 32.38 -10.41
C GLU A 41 -22.31 31.19 -10.25
N LEU A 42 -22.55 30.10 -11.02
CA LEU A 42 -21.72 28.93 -11.01
C LEU A 42 -20.30 29.30 -11.45
N THR A 43 -19.37 29.32 -10.53
CA THR A 43 -17.95 29.59 -10.86
C THR A 43 -17.36 28.43 -11.68
N PRO A 44 -16.71 28.71 -12.82
CA PRO A 44 -16.05 27.68 -13.62
C PRO A 44 -15.02 26.90 -12.80
N VAL A 45 -15.05 25.57 -12.91
CA VAL A 45 -14.16 24.65 -12.20
C VAL A 45 -13.44 23.77 -13.20
N VAL A 46 -12.17 23.51 -12.98
CA VAL A 46 -11.41 22.51 -13.74
C VAL A 46 -11.84 21.12 -13.27
N ILE A 47 -12.47 20.35 -14.14
CA ILE A 47 -12.85 18.95 -13.90
C ILE A 47 -11.75 18.01 -14.35
N THR A 48 -11.65 16.82 -13.74
CA THR A 48 -10.66 15.81 -14.15
C THR A 48 -10.89 15.38 -15.60
N GLY A 49 -9.85 15.41 -16.43
CA GLY A 49 -9.92 15.10 -17.87
C GLY A 49 -9.88 16.32 -18.79
N SER A 50 -9.83 17.54 -18.23
CA SER A 50 -9.61 18.78 -18.97
C SER A 50 -8.77 19.75 -18.13
N ASN A 51 -8.02 20.63 -18.79
CA ASN A 51 -7.37 21.80 -18.19
C ASN A 51 -8.16 23.10 -18.42
N ILE A 52 -9.24 23.03 -19.21
CA ILE A 52 -10.10 24.18 -19.49
C ILE A 52 -11.18 24.25 -18.40
N PRO A 53 -11.30 25.37 -17.66
CA PRO A 53 -12.37 25.56 -16.69
C PRO A 53 -13.75 25.50 -17.37
N THR A 54 -14.71 24.82 -16.76
CA THR A 54 -16.07 24.71 -17.26
C THR A 54 -17.08 24.84 -16.13
N VAL A 55 -18.27 25.31 -16.45
CA VAL A 55 -19.44 25.28 -15.56
C VAL A 55 -20.23 23.97 -15.70
N GLU A 56 -20.01 23.22 -16.77
CA GLU A 56 -20.62 21.90 -16.99
C GLU A 56 -19.83 20.85 -16.20
N LEU A 57 -20.54 20.07 -15.39
CA LEU A 57 -19.94 18.99 -14.58
C LEU A 57 -19.66 17.73 -15.39
N GLU A 58 -20.10 17.65 -16.65
CA GLU A 58 -19.93 16.51 -17.53
C GLU A 58 -19.07 16.90 -18.74
N GLY A 59 -17.89 16.31 -18.83
CA GLY A 59 -17.03 16.38 -19.99
C GLY A 59 -17.31 15.24 -21.00
N PRO A 60 -16.56 15.17 -22.11
CA PRO A 60 -16.72 14.11 -23.12
C PRO A 60 -16.38 12.70 -22.62
N SER A 61 -15.64 12.58 -21.54
CA SER A 61 -15.27 11.30 -20.92
C SER A 61 -16.01 11.08 -19.61
N PRO A 62 -16.49 9.85 -19.33
CA PRO A 62 -17.27 9.57 -18.13
C PRO A 62 -16.39 9.69 -16.86
N ILE A 63 -16.89 10.47 -15.91
CA ILE A 63 -16.25 10.68 -14.61
C ILE A 63 -17.17 10.14 -13.52
N VAL A 64 -16.63 9.30 -12.64
CA VAL A 64 -17.29 8.95 -11.38
C VAL A 64 -16.83 9.95 -10.32
N ARG A 65 -17.76 10.70 -9.77
CA ARG A 65 -17.51 11.64 -8.68
C ARG A 65 -18.08 11.08 -7.39
N ILE A 66 -17.25 11.04 -6.36
CA ILE A 66 -17.60 10.62 -5.00
C ILE A 66 -17.40 11.85 -4.11
N ASP A 67 -18.47 12.46 -3.67
CA ASP A 67 -18.43 13.68 -2.86
C ASP A 67 -18.22 13.37 -1.36
N ARG A 68 -18.03 14.42 -0.56
CA ARG A 68 -17.77 14.31 0.88
C ARG A 68 -18.88 13.59 1.63
N GLU A 69 -20.14 13.80 1.25
CA GLU A 69 -21.27 13.16 1.89
C GLU A 69 -21.28 11.65 1.61
N GLU A 70 -21.02 11.25 0.37
CA GLU A 70 -20.90 9.85 -0.02
C GLU A 70 -19.70 9.17 0.66
N ILE A 71 -18.55 9.87 0.74
CA ILE A 71 -17.37 9.40 1.49
C ILE A 71 -17.76 9.11 2.95
N ASN A 72 -18.43 10.03 3.61
CA ASN A 72 -18.86 9.87 5.00
C ASN A 72 -19.88 8.72 5.17
N ARG A 73 -20.86 8.60 4.26
CA ARG A 73 -21.85 7.51 4.26
C ARG A 73 -21.23 6.14 3.98
N SER A 74 -20.16 6.10 3.20
CA SER A 74 -19.49 4.86 2.85
C SER A 74 -18.89 4.14 4.05
N GLY A 75 -18.52 4.86 5.11
CA GLY A 75 -17.78 4.32 6.25
C GLY A 75 -16.35 3.87 5.91
N ALA A 76 -15.83 4.20 4.71
CA ALA A 76 -14.47 3.85 4.34
C ALA A 76 -13.45 4.55 5.25
N GLU A 77 -12.47 3.79 5.70
CA GLU A 77 -11.44 4.27 6.63
C GLU A 77 -10.26 4.93 5.90
N THR A 78 -10.02 4.51 4.64
CA THR A 78 -8.95 5.01 3.79
C THR A 78 -9.45 5.27 2.37
N VAL A 79 -8.71 6.09 1.61
CA VAL A 79 -9.00 6.33 0.18
C VAL A 79 -8.92 5.02 -0.62
N GLY A 80 -7.97 4.14 -0.27
CA GLY A 80 -7.85 2.83 -0.91
C GLY A 80 -9.10 1.96 -0.69
N GLU A 81 -9.65 1.95 0.52
CA GLU A 81 -10.89 1.23 0.82
C GLU A 81 -12.10 1.82 0.09
N LEU A 82 -12.19 3.16 0.00
CA LEU A 82 -13.23 3.84 -0.76
C LEU A 82 -13.21 3.41 -2.23
N LEU A 83 -12.05 3.50 -2.87
CA LEU A 83 -11.88 3.17 -4.29
C LEU A 83 -12.07 1.69 -4.60
N ARG A 84 -11.85 0.80 -3.62
CA ARG A 84 -12.09 -0.64 -3.77
C ARG A 84 -13.54 -1.01 -4.03
N ARG A 85 -14.47 -0.16 -3.64
CA ARG A 85 -15.91 -0.35 -3.85
C ARG A 85 -16.35 -0.02 -5.28
N LEU A 86 -15.46 0.59 -6.06
CA LEU A 86 -15.74 0.90 -7.46
C LEU A 86 -15.69 -0.37 -8.32
N PRO A 87 -16.71 -0.65 -9.15
CA PRO A 87 -16.70 -1.80 -10.05
C PRO A 87 -15.53 -1.82 -11.04
N GLN A 88 -14.98 -0.64 -11.36
CA GLN A 88 -13.86 -0.46 -12.27
C GLN A 88 -12.50 -0.75 -11.63
N ASN A 89 -12.44 -0.81 -10.30
CA ASN A 89 -11.24 -1.17 -9.54
C ASN A 89 -11.28 -2.66 -9.21
N ASN A 90 -10.68 -3.49 -10.04
CA ASN A 90 -10.76 -4.94 -9.92
C ASN A 90 -9.38 -5.60 -9.87
N GLN A 91 -9.02 -6.43 -10.81
CA GLN A 91 -7.76 -7.19 -10.80
C GLN A 91 -6.52 -6.30 -10.80
N GLY A 92 -5.48 -6.72 -10.07
CA GLY A 92 -4.20 -6.00 -9.97
C GLY A 92 -4.17 -4.88 -8.93
N SER A 93 -5.29 -4.64 -8.24
CA SER A 93 -5.35 -3.77 -7.06
C SER A 93 -5.09 -4.57 -5.78
N TYR A 94 -4.41 -3.98 -4.83
CA TYR A 94 -4.22 -4.57 -3.50
C TYR A 94 -4.12 -3.48 -2.44
N ASP A 95 -4.17 -3.89 -1.20
CA ASP A 95 -4.02 -3.04 -0.03
C ASP A 95 -3.03 -3.64 0.97
N GLU A 96 -2.94 -3.02 2.12
CA GLU A 96 -2.07 -3.41 3.21
C GLU A 96 -2.33 -4.83 3.77
N LYS A 97 -3.44 -5.48 3.38
CA LYS A 97 -3.76 -6.87 3.76
C LYS A 97 -3.03 -7.90 2.91
N PHE A 98 -2.43 -7.49 1.79
CA PHE A 98 -1.65 -8.37 0.93
C PHE A 98 -0.24 -8.57 1.50
N GLN A 99 -0.07 -9.60 2.32
CA GLN A 99 1.14 -9.85 3.10
C GLN A 99 2.36 -10.28 2.29
N ASN A 100 2.16 -10.94 1.17
CA ASN A 100 3.26 -11.38 0.30
C ASN A 100 3.67 -10.30 -0.71
N SER A 101 3.50 -9.04 -0.33
CA SER A 101 3.85 -7.89 -1.14
C SER A 101 5.36 -7.57 -1.04
N PHE A 102 5.97 -7.19 -2.14
CA PHE A 102 7.30 -6.59 -2.16
C PHE A 102 7.28 -5.10 -1.75
N ALA A 103 6.10 -4.51 -1.62
CA ALA A 103 5.84 -3.19 -1.07
C ALA A 103 4.79 -3.31 0.05
N PRO A 104 5.16 -3.89 1.21
CA PRO A 104 4.21 -4.17 2.29
C PRO A 104 3.63 -2.88 2.88
N GLY A 105 2.43 -2.96 3.45
CA GLY A 105 1.76 -1.82 4.10
C GLY A 105 1.16 -0.78 3.15
N THR A 106 1.20 -1.01 1.82
CA THR A 106 0.73 -0.07 0.81
C THR A 106 -0.67 -0.39 0.29
N SER A 107 -1.28 0.58 -0.39
CA SER A 107 -2.55 0.41 -1.09
C SER A 107 -2.45 1.01 -2.50
N GLY A 108 -2.70 0.19 -3.52
CA GLY A 108 -2.65 0.58 -4.93
C GLY A 108 -3.95 0.26 -5.66
N VAL A 109 -4.29 1.07 -6.65
CA VAL A 109 -5.49 0.92 -7.49
C VAL A 109 -5.12 0.61 -8.93
N SER A 110 -5.84 -0.33 -9.52
CA SER A 110 -5.71 -0.74 -10.92
C SER A 110 -7.07 -0.63 -11.60
N LEU A 111 -7.31 0.47 -12.30
CA LEU A 111 -8.55 0.64 -13.03
C LEU A 111 -8.59 -0.33 -14.22
N ARG A 112 -9.75 -0.93 -14.43
CA ARG A 112 -10.02 -1.88 -15.51
C ARG A 112 -9.06 -3.09 -15.58
N GLY A 113 -8.38 -3.39 -14.45
CA GLY A 113 -7.42 -4.50 -14.37
C GLY A 113 -6.14 -4.33 -15.20
N MET A 114 -5.84 -3.12 -15.67
CA MET A 114 -4.68 -2.87 -16.53
C MET A 114 -3.36 -2.77 -15.78
N GLY A 115 -3.40 -2.69 -14.46
CA GLY A 115 -2.22 -2.56 -13.59
C GLY A 115 -2.10 -1.18 -12.95
N MET A 116 -1.46 -1.14 -11.78
CA MET A 116 -1.33 0.10 -11.00
C MET A 116 -0.42 1.14 -11.65
N SER A 117 0.57 0.72 -12.44
CA SER A 117 1.45 1.65 -13.17
C SER A 117 0.74 2.42 -14.29
N TYR A 118 -0.44 1.97 -14.70
CA TYR A 118 -1.24 2.59 -15.77
C TYR A 118 -2.42 3.40 -15.23
N THR A 119 -2.58 3.44 -13.90
CA THR A 119 -3.59 4.24 -13.21
C THR A 119 -2.91 5.43 -12.54
N LEU A 120 -3.13 6.62 -13.08
CA LEU A 120 -2.51 7.84 -12.55
C LEU A 120 -3.27 8.33 -11.31
N ILE A 121 -2.54 8.57 -10.23
CA ILE A 121 -3.07 9.17 -9.01
C ILE A 121 -2.64 10.64 -8.95
N LEU A 122 -3.62 11.50 -8.81
CA LEU A 122 -3.44 12.94 -8.63
C LEU A 122 -3.99 13.40 -7.27
N VAL A 123 -3.39 14.44 -6.73
CA VAL A 123 -3.92 15.22 -5.61
C VAL A 123 -3.96 16.68 -6.05
N ASP A 124 -5.16 17.25 -6.10
CA ASP A 124 -5.42 18.60 -6.62
C ASP A 124 -4.84 18.82 -8.04
N GLY A 125 -5.02 17.82 -8.92
CA GLY A 125 -4.55 17.85 -10.30
C GLY A 125 -3.06 17.60 -10.50
N ARG A 126 -2.26 17.41 -9.44
CA ARG A 126 -0.81 17.14 -9.50
C ARG A 126 -0.46 15.73 -9.07
N ARG A 127 0.50 15.12 -9.75
CA ARG A 127 0.93 13.74 -9.48
C ARG A 127 1.27 13.50 -8.01
N LEU A 128 0.79 12.38 -7.49
CA LEU A 128 1.30 11.82 -6.25
C LEU A 128 2.61 11.08 -6.55
N GLY A 129 3.64 11.29 -5.75
CA GLY A 129 4.92 10.59 -5.91
C GLY A 129 4.77 9.07 -5.80
N ASN A 130 5.57 8.34 -6.56
CA ASN A 130 5.59 6.89 -6.49
C ASN A 130 6.04 6.39 -5.13
N HIS A 131 5.54 5.20 -4.74
CA HIS A 131 6.03 4.51 -3.57
C HIS A 131 7.51 4.15 -3.74
N SER A 132 8.27 4.22 -2.64
CA SER A 132 9.72 3.97 -2.65
C SER A 132 10.10 2.52 -2.95
N MET A 133 9.20 1.56 -2.67
CA MET A 133 9.35 0.15 -3.01
C MET A 133 8.41 -0.21 -4.16
N ALA A 134 8.94 -0.85 -5.20
CA ALA A 134 8.14 -1.33 -6.31
C ALA A 134 7.45 -2.66 -5.97
N GLN A 135 6.20 -2.82 -6.39
CA GLN A 135 5.52 -4.10 -6.29
C GLN A 135 6.13 -5.11 -7.27
N ASN A 136 6.30 -6.35 -6.84
CA ASN A 136 7.01 -7.40 -7.58
C ASN A 136 8.39 -6.95 -8.07
N MET A 137 9.02 -6.00 -7.37
CA MET A 137 10.32 -5.38 -7.68
C MET A 137 10.38 -4.60 -9.00
N THR A 138 9.29 -4.52 -9.77
CA THR A 138 9.26 -3.93 -11.12
C THR A 138 8.12 -2.95 -11.35
N THR A 139 7.03 -3.04 -10.59
CA THR A 139 5.83 -2.22 -10.80
C THR A 139 5.86 -0.99 -9.90
N SER A 140 6.13 0.17 -10.47
CA SER A 140 6.02 1.47 -9.79
C SER A 140 4.54 1.86 -9.66
N PHE A 141 4.16 2.44 -8.53
CA PHE A 141 2.80 2.91 -8.25
C PHE A 141 2.81 3.95 -7.13
N SER A 142 1.74 4.73 -7.01
CA SER A 142 1.53 5.65 -5.88
C SER A 142 0.64 4.99 -4.82
N SER A 143 1.04 5.09 -3.55
CA SER A 143 0.26 4.52 -2.44
C SER A 143 -0.86 5.46 -1.99
N LEU A 144 -2.10 4.96 -1.97
CA LEU A 144 -3.26 5.71 -1.50
C LEU A 144 -3.24 5.94 0.02
N ASN A 145 -2.42 5.18 0.76
CA ASN A 145 -2.26 5.36 2.21
C ASN A 145 -1.53 6.67 2.56
N ASP A 146 -0.91 7.32 1.58
CA ASP A 146 -0.25 8.61 1.76
C ASP A 146 -1.25 9.77 1.94
N ILE A 147 -2.54 9.57 1.60
CA ILE A 147 -3.56 10.60 1.55
C ILE A 147 -4.46 10.53 2.79
N PRO A 148 -4.57 11.64 3.56
CA PRO A 148 -5.48 11.69 4.70
C PRO A 148 -6.94 11.81 4.27
N MET A 149 -7.81 10.89 4.70
CA MET A 149 -9.24 10.98 4.43
C MET A 149 -9.87 12.27 5.00
N ALA A 150 -9.31 12.81 6.07
CA ALA A 150 -9.82 14.01 6.74
C ALA A 150 -9.78 15.28 5.85
N VAL A 151 -8.82 15.36 4.90
CA VAL A 151 -8.69 16.54 4.01
C VAL A 151 -9.34 16.34 2.66
N VAL A 152 -9.84 15.13 2.35
CA VAL A 152 -10.46 14.85 1.05
C VAL A 152 -11.84 15.51 0.99
N GLU A 153 -12.04 16.35 0.00
CA GLU A 153 -13.34 16.95 -0.30
C GLU A 153 -14.17 16.05 -1.22
N ARG A 154 -13.54 15.56 -2.28
CA ARG A 154 -14.13 14.61 -3.20
C ARG A 154 -13.07 13.80 -3.93
N VAL A 155 -13.50 12.71 -4.54
CA VAL A 155 -12.66 11.89 -5.43
C VAL A 155 -13.32 11.86 -6.81
N GLU A 156 -12.54 12.17 -7.84
CA GLU A 156 -12.95 12.11 -9.23
C GLU A 156 -12.18 10.99 -9.92
N VAL A 157 -12.90 10.05 -10.53
CA VAL A 157 -12.31 8.92 -11.25
C VAL A 157 -12.68 9.03 -12.71
N LEU A 158 -11.70 9.39 -13.52
CA LEU A 158 -11.83 9.41 -14.98
C LEU A 158 -11.58 7.98 -15.49
N LEU A 159 -12.60 7.41 -16.10
CA LEU A 159 -12.63 6.01 -16.51
C LEU A 159 -12.03 5.76 -17.89
N ASP A 160 -11.58 6.80 -18.56
CA ASP A 160 -11.02 6.70 -19.90
C ASP A 160 -9.53 7.04 -19.93
N GLY A 161 -8.83 6.69 -21.01
CA GLY A 161 -7.45 7.07 -21.21
C GLY A 161 -7.30 8.58 -21.36
N ALA A 162 -6.45 9.19 -20.55
CA ALA A 162 -6.25 10.65 -20.53
C ALA A 162 -4.77 11.01 -20.76
N SER A 163 -4.06 10.21 -21.53
CA SER A 163 -2.62 10.42 -21.80
C SER A 163 -2.32 11.72 -22.52
N ALA A 164 -3.26 12.23 -23.34
CA ALA A 164 -3.12 13.53 -24.01
C ALA A 164 -3.18 14.72 -23.02
N ILE A 165 -3.78 14.54 -21.84
CA ILE A 165 -3.88 15.58 -20.80
C ILE A 165 -2.76 15.38 -19.77
N TYR A 166 -2.60 14.15 -19.23
CA TYR A 166 -1.79 13.86 -18.04
C TYR A 166 -0.52 13.05 -18.31
N GLY A 167 -0.28 12.63 -19.57
CA GLY A 167 0.90 11.87 -19.95
C GLY A 167 0.71 10.35 -19.93
N SER A 168 1.81 9.64 -20.18
CA SER A 168 1.84 8.21 -20.49
C SER A 168 1.35 7.30 -19.35
N ASP A 169 1.31 7.77 -18.10
CA ASP A 169 0.88 6.96 -16.95
C ASP A 169 -0.67 6.89 -16.82
N ALA A 170 -1.42 7.71 -17.59
CA ALA A 170 -2.88 7.78 -17.55
C ALA A 170 -3.57 6.92 -18.63
N ILE A 171 -3.08 5.69 -18.86
CA ILE A 171 -3.64 4.77 -19.88
C ILE A 171 -4.93 4.11 -19.40
N ALA A 172 -4.93 3.61 -18.15
CA ALA A 172 -6.08 2.95 -17.56
C ALA A 172 -7.13 3.91 -17.01
N GLY A 173 -6.76 5.16 -16.81
CA GLY A 173 -7.60 6.19 -16.22
C GLY A 173 -6.84 7.02 -15.17
N VAL A 174 -7.58 7.95 -14.57
CA VAL A 174 -7.03 8.89 -13.58
C VAL A 174 -7.91 8.87 -12.33
N VAL A 175 -7.29 8.81 -11.17
CA VAL A 175 -7.93 9.07 -9.87
C VAL A 175 -7.40 10.40 -9.36
N ASN A 176 -8.24 11.42 -9.34
CA ASN A 176 -7.89 12.74 -8.82
C ASN A 176 -8.59 12.96 -7.47
N ILE A 177 -7.79 13.15 -6.44
CA ILE A 177 -8.25 13.38 -5.09
C ILE A 177 -8.19 14.87 -4.85
N ILE A 178 -9.37 15.49 -4.73
CA ILE A 178 -9.51 16.92 -4.49
C ILE A 178 -9.57 17.14 -2.98
N THR A 179 -8.66 17.94 -2.48
CA THR A 179 -8.62 18.35 -1.07
C THR A 179 -9.46 19.61 -0.84
N ARG A 180 -9.83 19.86 0.42
CA ARG A 180 -10.53 21.10 0.79
C ARG A 180 -9.74 22.32 0.35
N ASP A 181 -10.38 23.24 -0.36
CA ASP A 181 -9.74 24.48 -0.83
C ASP A 181 -9.75 25.56 0.26
N ASN A 182 -10.86 25.70 0.96
CA ASN A 182 -11.02 26.60 2.09
C ASN A 182 -11.66 25.86 3.27
N PHE A 183 -11.50 26.39 4.45
CA PHE A 183 -12.17 25.95 5.65
C PHE A 183 -12.21 27.08 6.66
N GLU A 184 -13.37 27.32 7.25
CA GLU A 184 -13.55 28.32 8.29
C GLU A 184 -14.13 27.67 9.55
N GLY A 185 -13.57 28.01 10.70
CA GLY A 185 -13.99 27.51 11.99
C GLY A 185 -13.15 26.34 12.51
N LEU A 186 -13.76 25.51 13.35
CA LEU A 186 -13.14 24.35 13.99
C LEU A 186 -14.01 23.11 13.81
N GLU A 187 -13.45 22.05 13.22
CA GLU A 187 -14.07 20.75 13.08
C GLU A 187 -13.28 19.71 13.87
N ILE A 188 -13.96 18.96 14.70
CA ILE A 188 -13.36 17.84 15.45
C ILE A 188 -14.13 16.58 15.08
N ASN A 189 -13.42 15.59 14.53
CA ASN A 189 -13.97 14.29 14.22
C ASN A 189 -13.34 13.21 15.10
N ALA A 190 -14.19 12.38 15.69
CA ALA A 190 -13.79 11.18 16.39
C ALA A 190 -14.68 10.02 15.94
N SER A 191 -14.08 8.92 15.53
CA SER A 191 -14.82 7.72 15.16
C SER A 191 -14.17 6.48 15.74
N TYR A 192 -15.02 5.52 16.12
CA TYR A 192 -14.64 4.19 16.49
C TYR A 192 -15.45 3.20 15.66
N SER A 193 -14.78 2.24 15.06
CA SER A 193 -15.40 1.12 14.35
C SER A 193 -14.82 -0.20 14.85
N ASN A 194 -15.58 -1.26 14.73
CA ASN A 194 -15.13 -2.60 15.05
C ASN A 194 -15.86 -3.63 14.20
N THR A 195 -15.38 -4.86 14.18
CA THR A 195 -16.10 -5.99 13.61
C THR A 195 -17.17 -6.48 14.59
N THR A 196 -18.06 -7.35 14.13
CA THR A 196 -19.03 -8.03 14.99
C THR A 196 -18.38 -8.95 16.02
N ASP A 197 -17.13 -9.37 15.77
CA ASP A 197 -16.34 -10.23 16.66
C ASP A 197 -15.52 -9.42 17.69
N ASP A 198 -15.65 -8.10 17.69
CA ASP A 198 -15.02 -7.15 18.62
C ASP A 198 -13.47 -7.24 18.67
N ASP A 199 -12.83 -7.53 17.54
CA ASP A 199 -11.39 -7.83 17.46
C ASP A 199 -10.57 -6.90 16.57
N MET A 200 -11.21 -6.05 15.72
CA MET A 200 -10.55 -5.10 14.83
C MET A 200 -10.86 -3.64 15.19
N GLY A 201 -10.81 -3.30 16.48
CA GLY A 201 -11.06 -1.92 16.92
C GLY A 201 -10.23 -0.93 16.13
N THR A 202 -10.92 -0.01 15.42
CA THR A 202 -10.30 1.09 14.67
C THR A 202 -10.72 2.41 15.29
N GLN A 203 -9.75 3.26 15.60
CA GLN A 203 -9.95 4.59 16.17
C GLN A 203 -9.41 5.63 15.20
N ARG A 204 -10.18 6.68 14.95
CA ARG A 204 -9.76 7.83 14.14
C ARG A 204 -10.11 9.13 14.86
N TYR A 205 -9.17 10.05 14.82
CA TYR A 205 -9.33 11.38 15.34
C TYR A 205 -8.79 12.39 14.34
N SER A 206 -9.51 13.46 14.10
CA SER A 206 -8.98 14.59 13.36
C SER A 206 -9.48 15.91 13.92
N ILE A 207 -8.64 16.92 13.85
CA ILE A 207 -8.94 18.30 14.20
C ILE A 207 -8.55 19.14 13.01
N THR A 208 -9.51 19.89 12.46
CA THR A 208 -9.31 20.87 11.41
C THR A 208 -9.68 22.24 11.93
N GLY A 209 -8.77 23.17 11.83
CA GLY A 209 -9.01 24.59 12.15
C GLY A 209 -8.65 25.45 10.95
N GLY A 210 -9.43 26.48 10.70
CA GLY A 210 -9.17 27.38 9.59
C GLY A 210 -9.86 28.73 9.74
N THR A 211 -9.43 29.66 8.91
CA THR A 211 -9.96 31.03 8.86
C THR A 211 -9.96 31.55 7.43
N THR A 212 -10.95 32.35 7.13
CA THR A 212 -11.10 33.08 5.85
C THR A 212 -11.15 34.58 6.16
N GLY A 213 -10.41 35.37 5.41
CA GLY A 213 -10.35 36.84 5.55
C GLY A 213 -10.29 37.50 4.17
N GLU A 214 -10.28 38.84 4.15
CA GLU A 214 -10.25 39.63 2.91
C GLU A 214 -9.06 39.30 1.99
N ASN A 215 -7.92 38.91 2.57
CA ASN A 215 -6.70 38.66 1.82
C ASN A 215 -6.41 37.15 1.62
N GLY A 216 -7.37 36.27 1.86
CA GLY A 216 -7.18 34.83 1.62
C GLY A 216 -7.69 33.95 2.74
N ASN A 217 -7.30 32.68 2.71
CA ASN A 217 -7.70 31.69 3.69
C ASN A 217 -6.52 30.81 4.10
N ALA A 218 -6.64 30.20 5.28
CA ALA A 218 -5.69 29.22 5.75
C ALA A 218 -6.41 28.17 6.59
N TRP A 219 -6.03 26.90 6.44
CA TRP A 219 -6.47 25.82 7.31
C TRP A 219 -5.35 24.85 7.61
N VAL A 220 -5.48 24.15 8.75
CA VAL A 220 -4.62 23.05 9.16
C VAL A 220 -5.47 21.91 9.70
N THR A 221 -5.12 20.68 9.32
CA THR A 221 -5.70 19.44 9.84
C THR A 221 -4.58 18.62 10.47
N VAL A 222 -4.85 18.09 11.68
CA VAL A 222 -4.04 17.04 12.29
C VAL A 222 -4.92 15.81 12.41
N ASP A 223 -4.40 14.63 12.06
CA ASP A 223 -5.15 13.38 12.12
C ASP A 223 -4.32 12.24 12.70
N TYR A 224 -5.04 11.32 13.33
CA TYR A 224 -4.53 10.08 13.89
C TYR A 224 -5.50 8.93 13.59
N MET A 225 -4.94 7.77 13.25
CA MET A 225 -5.69 6.54 13.07
C MET A 225 -4.91 5.36 13.64
N GLN A 226 -5.59 4.49 14.36
CA GLN A 226 -5.05 3.21 14.82
C GLN A 226 -6.07 2.11 14.57
N ARG A 227 -5.61 0.96 14.09
CA ARG A 227 -6.41 -0.26 13.88
C ARG A 227 -5.67 -1.45 14.45
N ASN A 228 -6.38 -2.32 15.18
CA ASN A 228 -5.84 -3.58 15.68
C ASN A 228 -5.72 -4.62 14.55
N SER A 229 -4.74 -5.52 14.68
CA SER A 229 -4.60 -6.66 13.77
C SER A 229 -5.67 -7.72 13.99
N VAL A 230 -6.07 -8.40 12.91
CA VAL A 230 -6.87 -9.63 12.92
C VAL A 230 -6.01 -10.73 12.32
N GLN A 231 -6.00 -11.90 12.92
CA GLN A 231 -5.27 -13.06 12.42
C GLN A 231 -6.14 -13.89 11.46
N MET A 232 -5.52 -14.65 10.55
CA MET A 232 -6.28 -15.49 9.61
C MET A 232 -7.11 -16.55 10.30
N ASP A 233 -6.67 -17.09 11.45
CA ASP A 233 -7.42 -18.08 12.22
C ASP A 233 -8.54 -17.48 13.10
N ASP A 234 -8.71 -16.16 13.09
CA ASP A 234 -9.85 -15.50 13.72
C ASP A 234 -11.12 -15.52 12.81
N ARG A 235 -11.02 -16.01 11.58
CA ARG A 235 -12.14 -16.10 10.61
C ARG A 235 -12.18 -17.47 9.95
N ASP A 236 -13.35 -18.09 9.91
CA ASP A 236 -13.56 -19.44 9.36
C ASP A 236 -13.09 -19.54 7.89
N PHE A 237 -13.34 -18.50 7.07
CA PHE A 237 -12.99 -18.50 5.66
C PHE A 237 -11.47 -18.44 5.39
N SER A 238 -10.67 -17.99 6.37
CA SER A 238 -9.21 -17.85 6.26
C SER A 238 -8.45 -18.71 7.27
N ALA A 239 -9.14 -19.43 8.17
CA ALA A 239 -8.52 -20.17 9.27
C ALA A 239 -7.54 -21.26 8.81
N SER A 240 -7.73 -21.81 7.62
CA SER A 240 -6.89 -22.87 7.08
C SER A 240 -6.56 -22.62 5.61
N ALA A 241 -5.33 -22.95 5.21
CA ALA A 241 -4.93 -23.03 3.80
C ALA A 241 -5.46 -24.29 3.10
N ASN A 242 -6.09 -25.21 3.83
CA ASN A 242 -6.79 -26.34 3.24
C ASN A 242 -8.24 -25.97 2.96
N GLN A 243 -8.57 -25.66 1.70
CA GLN A 243 -9.89 -25.24 1.26
C GLN A 243 -10.73 -26.40 0.68
N THR A 244 -10.29 -27.65 0.80
CA THR A 244 -11.01 -28.81 0.23
C THR A 244 -12.40 -28.99 0.81
N GLY A 245 -12.60 -28.66 2.08
CA GLY A 245 -13.91 -28.68 2.74
C GLY A 245 -14.92 -27.68 2.18
N ALA A 246 -14.44 -26.60 1.55
CA ALA A 246 -15.25 -25.60 0.86
C ALA A 246 -15.28 -25.79 -0.68
N GLY A 247 -14.82 -26.93 -1.19
CA GLY A 247 -14.77 -27.22 -2.62
C GLY A 247 -13.55 -26.64 -3.36
N GLY A 248 -12.58 -26.07 -2.64
CA GLY A 248 -11.32 -25.59 -3.19
C GLY A 248 -10.19 -26.62 -3.15
N TYR A 249 -8.95 -26.14 -3.21
CA TYR A 249 -7.74 -26.97 -3.18
C TYR A 249 -7.06 -26.96 -1.80
N ASP A 250 -6.13 -27.91 -1.59
CA ASP A 250 -5.23 -27.90 -0.44
C ASP A 250 -3.97 -27.07 -0.76
N PHE A 251 -3.98 -25.82 -0.28
CA PHE A 251 -2.87 -24.86 -0.44
C PHE A 251 -1.86 -24.92 0.70
N ARG A 252 -1.97 -25.87 1.63
CA ARG A 252 -0.98 -26.02 2.71
C ARG A 252 0.41 -26.22 2.15
N SER A 253 1.41 -25.63 2.81
CA SER A 253 2.81 -25.74 2.40
C SER A 253 3.32 -27.18 2.47
N SER A 254 4.15 -27.56 1.51
CA SER A 254 4.88 -28.82 1.56
C SER A 254 6.11 -28.81 2.50
N SER A 255 6.39 -27.69 3.14
CA SER A 255 7.37 -27.56 4.22
C SER A 255 6.65 -27.77 5.55
N GLY A 256 6.65 -29.01 6.03
CA GLY A 256 5.88 -29.47 7.22
C GLY A 256 6.57 -29.24 8.55
N ASN A 257 5.80 -29.44 9.65
CA ASN A 257 6.34 -29.61 11.01
C ASN A 257 5.45 -30.64 11.74
N PRO A 258 5.94 -31.90 11.96
CA PRO A 258 7.29 -32.38 11.59
C PRO A 258 7.52 -32.31 10.07
N GLY A 259 8.79 -32.34 9.68
CA GLY A 259 9.21 -32.22 8.29
C GLY A 259 8.98 -33.47 7.45
N SER A 260 9.54 -33.47 6.26
CA SER A 260 9.65 -34.65 5.38
C SER A 260 11.09 -34.76 4.92
N ILE A 261 11.56 -35.99 4.81
CA ILE A 261 12.90 -36.31 4.32
C ILE A 261 12.79 -36.73 2.85
N LYS A 262 13.73 -36.34 2.05
CA LYS A 262 13.90 -36.81 0.69
C LYS A 262 15.18 -37.62 0.58
N ILE A 263 15.03 -38.89 0.34
CA ILE A 263 16.17 -39.78 0.00
C ILE A 263 16.61 -39.44 -1.44
N LEU A 264 17.92 -39.22 -1.59
CA LEU A 264 18.52 -38.91 -2.87
C LEU A 264 18.67 -40.17 -3.73
N PRO A 265 18.76 -40.04 -5.08
CA PRO A 265 19.07 -41.18 -5.94
C PRO A 265 20.45 -41.79 -5.59
N GLY A 266 20.52 -43.10 -5.55
CA GLY A 266 21.78 -43.80 -5.26
C GLY A 266 22.08 -43.95 -3.79
N SER A 267 21.05 -44.04 -2.93
CA SER A 267 21.18 -44.30 -1.49
C SER A 267 22.13 -45.48 -1.21
N GLU A 268 23.11 -45.27 -0.34
CA GLU A 268 24.09 -46.27 0.06
C GLU A 268 23.44 -47.39 0.90
N ASN A 269 22.35 -47.07 1.60
CA ASN A 269 21.60 -48.02 2.41
C ASN A 269 20.46 -48.72 1.66
N GLY A 270 20.37 -48.49 0.33
CA GLY A 270 19.41 -49.17 -0.52
C GLY A 270 17.96 -48.65 -0.41
N TYR A 271 17.75 -47.50 0.18
CA TYR A 271 16.43 -46.89 0.24
C TYR A 271 16.00 -46.35 -1.12
N GLU A 272 14.72 -46.48 -1.43
CA GLU A 272 14.15 -45.91 -2.64
C GLU A 272 14.15 -44.38 -2.60
N SER A 273 14.55 -43.75 -3.71
CA SER A 273 14.55 -42.30 -3.83
C SER A 273 13.14 -41.74 -3.81
N GLY A 274 12.87 -40.78 -2.93
CA GLY A 274 11.53 -40.17 -2.76
C GLY A 274 11.39 -39.35 -1.50
N PHE A 275 10.19 -38.82 -1.32
CA PHE A 275 9.82 -38.12 -0.08
C PHE A 275 9.15 -39.07 0.89
N TYR A 276 9.53 -38.93 2.17
CA TYR A 276 9.01 -39.71 3.29
C TYR A 276 8.66 -38.80 4.47
N GLN A 277 7.53 -39.06 5.09
CA GLN A 277 7.02 -38.26 6.18
C GLN A 277 7.72 -38.61 7.50
N VAL A 278 8.21 -37.60 8.22
CA VAL A 278 8.52 -37.80 9.65
C VAL A 278 7.20 -38.05 10.38
N PRO A 279 7.09 -39.10 11.24
CA PRO A 279 5.86 -39.44 11.92
C PRO A 279 5.25 -38.27 12.69
N THR A 280 3.94 -38.05 12.58
CA THR A 280 3.22 -37.04 13.33
C THR A 280 3.31 -37.36 14.84
N GLY A 281 3.75 -36.40 15.65
CA GLY A 281 3.97 -36.61 17.10
C GLY A 281 5.38 -37.12 17.44
N SER A 282 6.29 -37.18 16.45
CA SER A 282 7.71 -37.49 16.73
C SER A 282 8.29 -36.53 17.77
N THR A 283 8.99 -37.11 18.75
CA THR A 283 9.73 -36.36 19.79
C THR A 283 11.16 -36.00 19.35
N GLY A 284 11.51 -36.26 18.09
CA GLY A 284 12.79 -35.86 17.50
C GLY A 284 13.78 -37.00 17.24
N THR A 285 13.45 -38.24 17.56
CA THR A 285 14.32 -39.40 17.39
C THR A 285 13.62 -40.60 16.75
N PRO A 286 12.94 -40.41 15.58
CA PRO A 286 12.35 -41.55 14.85
C PRO A 286 13.45 -42.43 14.25
N THR A 287 13.17 -43.70 14.04
CA THR A 287 14.08 -44.58 13.28
C THR A 287 13.95 -44.34 11.78
N ALA A 288 14.95 -44.79 11.01
CA ALA A 288 14.90 -44.70 9.55
C ALA A 288 13.71 -45.51 8.98
N GLU A 289 13.43 -46.68 9.54
CA GLU A 289 12.32 -47.57 9.12
C GLU A 289 10.96 -46.90 9.35
N GLU A 290 10.76 -46.18 10.47
CA GLU A 290 9.50 -45.46 10.74
C GLU A 290 9.28 -44.34 9.71
N ILE A 291 10.33 -43.67 9.25
CA ILE A 291 10.23 -42.62 8.23
C ILE A 291 10.00 -43.26 6.84
N ILE A 292 10.81 -44.24 6.44
CA ILE A 292 10.70 -44.92 5.15
C ILE A 292 9.36 -45.64 4.98
N GLY A 293 8.78 -46.14 6.08
CA GLY A 293 7.44 -46.72 6.09
C GLY A 293 6.29 -45.75 5.76
N ALA A 294 6.55 -44.46 5.68
CA ALA A 294 5.54 -43.40 5.46
C ALA A 294 5.86 -42.54 4.21
N PRO A 295 5.69 -43.05 2.98
CA PRO A 295 5.95 -42.27 1.78
C PRO A 295 5.01 -41.06 1.68
N GLY A 296 5.53 -39.93 1.20
CA GLY A 296 4.77 -38.69 1.00
C GLY A 296 5.40 -37.47 1.66
N ILE A 297 4.62 -36.40 1.74
CA ILE A 297 5.06 -35.09 2.26
C ILE A 297 4.10 -34.64 3.37
N ASN A 298 4.65 -34.29 4.54
CA ASN A 298 3.93 -33.59 5.56
C ASN A 298 3.62 -32.17 5.13
N ARG A 299 2.37 -31.75 5.30
CA ARG A 299 1.90 -30.41 4.95
C ARG A 299 1.74 -29.55 6.19
N PHE A 300 2.04 -28.27 6.04
CA PHE A 300 1.92 -27.26 7.08
C PHE A 300 0.82 -26.25 6.77
N ASP A 301 -0.12 -26.11 7.68
CA ASP A 301 -1.11 -25.03 7.59
C ASP A 301 -0.49 -23.73 8.11
N TYR A 302 -0.19 -22.83 7.20
CA TYR A 302 0.47 -21.58 7.50
C TYR A 302 -0.51 -20.46 7.87
N ASN A 303 -1.80 -20.55 7.48
CA ASN A 303 -2.78 -19.51 7.71
C ASN A 303 -2.91 -19.12 9.19
N PRO A 304 -2.96 -20.08 10.11
CA PRO A 304 -3.05 -19.71 11.52
C PRO A 304 -1.88 -18.84 12.05
N TRP A 305 -0.79 -18.73 11.34
CA TRP A 305 0.41 -17.95 11.70
C TRP A 305 0.46 -16.59 11.02
N MET A 306 -0.54 -16.26 10.21
CA MET A 306 -0.51 -15.08 9.36
C MET A 306 -1.55 -14.06 9.81
N THR A 307 -1.21 -12.81 9.68
CA THR A 307 -2.13 -11.70 9.87
C THR A 307 -3.12 -11.64 8.70
N LEU A 308 -4.42 -11.55 8.93
CA LEU A 308 -5.43 -11.27 7.90
C LEU A 308 -5.50 -9.78 7.60
N THR A 309 -5.55 -8.98 8.67
CA THR A 309 -5.54 -7.52 8.59
C THR A 309 -4.44 -7.01 9.52
N PRO A 310 -3.44 -6.26 9.04
CA PRO A 310 -2.32 -5.83 9.87
C PRO A 310 -2.72 -4.78 10.91
N GLU A 311 -1.95 -4.69 11.98
CA GLU A 311 -1.98 -3.54 12.86
C GLU A 311 -1.50 -2.31 12.08
N TYR A 312 -2.20 -1.20 12.25
CA TYR A 312 -2.01 0.00 11.47
C TYR A 312 -2.05 1.22 12.39
N GLU A 313 -1.00 2.03 12.38
CA GLU A 313 -0.95 3.30 13.08
C GLU A 313 -0.53 4.39 12.10
N ARG A 314 -1.31 5.46 12.00
CA ARG A 314 -1.03 6.58 11.11
C ARG A 314 -1.30 7.89 11.83
N TYR A 315 -0.38 8.83 11.69
CA TYR A 315 -0.61 10.21 12.09
C TYR A 315 -0.02 11.17 11.07
N GLY A 316 -0.55 12.37 11.05
CA GLY A 316 -0.05 13.38 10.12
C GLY A 316 -0.66 14.74 10.32
N ALA A 317 -0.19 15.65 9.50
CA ALA A 317 -0.71 17.01 9.42
C ALA A 317 -0.77 17.45 7.96
N SER A 318 -1.80 18.19 7.62
CA SER A 318 -1.95 18.82 6.30
C SER A 318 -2.39 20.27 6.48
N SER A 319 -1.93 21.14 5.62
CA SER A 319 -2.30 22.55 5.65
C SER A 319 -2.39 23.12 4.24
N ARG A 320 -3.22 24.15 4.10
CA ARG A 320 -3.30 24.98 2.92
C ARG A 320 -3.37 26.44 3.34
N VAL A 321 -2.64 27.27 2.64
CA VAL A 321 -2.68 28.72 2.78
C VAL A 321 -2.84 29.29 1.40
N ASN A 322 -3.84 30.14 1.18
CA ASN A 322 -4.02 30.96 -0.01
C ASN A 322 -3.95 32.42 0.44
N TYR A 323 -3.14 33.24 -0.24
CA TYR A 323 -2.97 34.64 0.08
C TYR A 323 -2.99 35.50 -1.17
N THR A 324 -3.92 36.43 -1.25
CA THR A 324 -4.09 37.38 -2.34
C THR A 324 -2.97 38.40 -2.31
N LEU A 325 -2.07 38.35 -3.30
CA LEU A 325 -0.95 39.26 -3.44
C LEU A 325 -1.37 40.58 -4.08
N THR A 326 -2.21 40.48 -5.09
CA THR A 326 -2.80 41.59 -5.86
C THR A 326 -4.20 41.17 -6.32
N ASP A 327 -4.95 42.08 -6.91
CA ASP A 327 -6.27 41.77 -7.50
C ASP A 327 -6.21 40.68 -8.59
N TYR A 328 -5.02 40.40 -9.13
CA TYR A 328 -4.79 39.46 -10.22
C TYR A 328 -3.90 38.27 -9.84
N ALA A 329 -3.48 38.16 -8.59
CA ALA A 329 -2.55 37.10 -8.20
C ALA A 329 -2.76 36.62 -6.78
N THR A 330 -2.86 35.30 -6.60
CA THR A 330 -2.99 34.62 -5.33
C THR A 330 -1.87 33.60 -5.15
N ALA A 331 -1.03 33.78 -4.14
CA ALA A 331 -0.05 32.77 -3.76
C ALA A 331 -0.72 31.67 -2.95
N PHE A 332 -0.26 30.44 -3.10
CA PHE A 332 -0.72 29.32 -2.27
C PHE A 332 0.43 28.42 -1.83
N VAL A 333 0.22 27.71 -0.73
CA VAL A 333 1.10 26.65 -0.26
C VAL A 333 0.25 25.52 0.27
N HIS A 334 0.45 24.32 -0.27
CA HIS A 334 -0.08 23.08 0.29
C HIS A 334 1.05 22.31 0.96
N THR A 335 0.81 21.78 2.15
CA THR A 335 1.79 20.92 2.84
C THR A 335 1.09 19.69 3.40
N THR A 336 1.71 18.53 3.27
CA THR A 336 1.27 17.28 3.89
C THR A 336 2.47 16.55 4.47
N TYR A 337 2.36 16.14 5.72
CA TYR A 337 3.27 15.22 6.39
C TYR A 337 2.51 14.00 6.87
N ARG A 338 3.11 12.82 6.71
CA ARG A 338 2.55 11.54 7.12
C ARG A 338 3.62 10.66 7.75
N ASN A 339 3.23 9.96 8.80
CA ASN A 339 3.95 8.79 9.29
C ASN A 339 2.94 7.64 9.42
N LEU A 340 3.25 6.53 8.77
CA LEU A 340 2.48 5.30 8.80
C LEU A 340 3.36 4.19 9.35
N LYS A 341 2.83 3.42 10.30
CA LYS A 341 3.44 2.19 10.79
C LYS A 341 2.49 1.03 10.59
N VAL A 342 3.02 -0.07 10.09
CA VAL A 342 2.29 -1.31 9.86
C VAL A 342 3.04 -2.44 10.51
N HIS A 343 2.36 -3.25 11.34
CA HIS A 343 2.90 -4.48 11.90
C HIS A 343 2.14 -5.66 11.37
N GLN A 344 2.88 -6.66 10.85
CA GLN A 344 2.27 -7.90 10.34
C GLN A 344 3.12 -9.12 10.70
N GLU A 345 2.45 -10.27 10.81
CA GLU A 345 3.05 -11.56 11.10
C GLU A 345 2.89 -12.49 9.90
N MET A 346 3.94 -13.19 9.54
CA MET A 346 3.94 -14.27 8.56
C MET A 346 4.37 -15.59 9.21
N ALA A 347 3.94 -16.69 8.59
CA ALA A 347 4.31 -18.03 9.05
C ALA A 347 5.85 -18.16 9.21
N PRO A 348 6.29 -19.01 10.15
CA PRO A 348 7.71 -19.32 10.36
C PRO A 348 8.42 -19.70 9.06
N THR A 349 9.73 -19.49 9.01
CA THR A 349 10.55 -19.74 7.81
C THR A 349 10.35 -21.16 7.26
N PRO A 350 9.99 -21.34 5.97
CA PRO A 350 9.97 -22.64 5.32
C PRO A 350 11.38 -23.01 4.86
N ALA A 351 11.85 -24.20 5.14
CA ALA A 351 13.09 -24.73 4.62
C ALA A 351 12.81 -25.81 3.56
N PHE A 352 13.20 -25.53 2.32
CA PHE A 352 13.14 -26.45 1.18
C PHE A 352 14.55 -26.89 0.83
N GLY A 353 15.08 -27.84 1.58
CA GLY A 353 16.44 -28.33 1.45
C GLY A 353 16.68 -28.95 0.06
N ASP A 354 15.70 -29.66 -0.48
CA ASP A 354 15.75 -30.27 -1.80
C ASP A 354 15.90 -29.29 -2.97
N LEU A 355 15.65 -28.01 -2.74
CA LEU A 355 15.82 -26.93 -3.70
C LEU A 355 17.08 -26.08 -3.44
N ASN A 356 17.83 -26.37 -2.36
CA ASN A 356 18.96 -25.59 -1.88
C ASN A 356 20.18 -26.49 -1.52
N THR A 357 20.34 -27.61 -2.20
CA THR A 357 21.40 -28.60 -1.93
C THR A 357 22.80 -28.04 -2.06
N ASP A 358 23.02 -27.07 -2.93
CA ASP A 358 24.31 -26.40 -3.14
C ASP A 358 24.70 -25.43 -2.00
N THR A 359 23.77 -25.15 -1.07
CA THR A 359 23.96 -24.16 0.00
C THR A 359 23.82 -24.79 1.38
N TRP A 360 22.59 -24.84 1.91
CA TRP A 360 22.27 -25.29 3.28
C TRP A 360 21.30 -26.49 3.31
N GLY A 361 20.87 -26.99 2.14
CA GLY A 361 19.76 -27.94 2.03
C GLY A 361 20.10 -29.41 2.25
N ILE A 362 21.33 -29.76 2.54
CA ILE A 362 21.75 -31.13 2.88
C ILE A 362 21.66 -31.35 4.39
N LEU A 363 21.07 -32.44 4.81
CA LEU A 363 21.19 -33.00 6.14
C LEU A 363 22.30 -34.05 6.12
N PRO A 364 23.49 -33.75 6.63
CA PRO A 364 24.62 -34.68 6.55
C PRO A 364 24.41 -35.95 7.38
N ALA A 365 25.06 -37.04 6.98
CA ALA A 365 25.13 -38.26 7.76
C ALA A 365 25.68 -38.03 9.19
N SER A 366 26.52 -37.01 9.35
CA SER A 366 27.13 -36.64 10.64
C SER A 366 26.20 -35.92 11.61
N ASN A 367 25.00 -35.45 11.16
CA ASN A 367 24.08 -34.78 12.07
C ASN A 367 23.67 -35.70 13.22
N ALA A 368 23.72 -35.20 14.44
CA ALA A 368 23.45 -35.96 15.66
C ALA A 368 22.08 -36.71 15.67
N PHE A 369 21.12 -36.25 14.88
CA PHE A 369 19.76 -36.77 14.84
C PHE A 369 19.44 -37.50 13.51
N ASN A 370 20.37 -37.56 12.55
CA ASN A 370 20.15 -38.25 11.27
C ASN A 370 20.14 -39.77 11.46
N PRO A 371 18.97 -40.45 11.31
CA PRO A 371 18.92 -41.89 11.54
C PRO A 371 19.34 -42.73 10.33
N PHE A 372 19.62 -42.10 9.17
CA PHE A 372 19.89 -42.80 7.92
C PHE A 372 21.37 -43.19 7.78
N GLY A 373 22.29 -42.47 8.45
CA GLY A 373 23.71 -42.69 8.28
C GLY A 373 24.28 -42.30 6.92
N GLU A 374 23.49 -41.66 6.09
CA GLU A 374 23.85 -41.11 4.78
C GLU A 374 23.27 -39.69 4.62
N ASP A 375 23.82 -38.94 3.66
CA ASP A 375 23.33 -37.60 3.36
C ASP A 375 21.93 -37.63 2.76
N THR A 376 21.04 -36.83 3.33
CA THR A 376 19.66 -36.68 2.84
C THR A 376 19.33 -35.23 2.64
N THR A 377 18.15 -34.93 2.06
CA THR A 377 17.60 -33.58 2.04
C THR A 377 16.20 -33.58 2.63
N PHE A 378 15.60 -32.40 2.80
CA PHE A 378 14.39 -32.29 3.62
C PHE A 378 13.49 -31.12 3.18
N ARG A 379 12.27 -31.15 3.67
CA ARG A 379 11.35 -30.00 3.75
C ARG A 379 10.87 -29.86 5.19
N HIS A 380 11.13 -28.72 5.79
CA HIS A 380 10.86 -28.50 7.21
C HIS A 380 10.39 -27.06 7.48
N ARG A 381 9.46 -26.88 8.39
CA ARG A 381 9.00 -25.58 8.87
C ARG A 381 9.63 -25.26 10.22
N LEU A 382 10.42 -24.20 10.30
CA LEU A 382 11.16 -23.82 11.51
C LEU A 382 10.24 -23.12 12.54
N THR A 383 9.23 -23.83 13.02
CA THR A 383 8.18 -23.28 13.92
C THR A 383 8.73 -22.80 15.26
N GLU A 384 9.82 -23.37 15.75
CA GLU A 384 10.44 -23.00 17.03
C GLU A 384 11.20 -21.66 16.95
N VAL A 385 11.63 -21.23 15.77
CA VAL A 385 12.20 -19.90 15.55
C VAL A 385 11.13 -18.83 15.76
N GLY A 386 9.86 -19.15 15.49
CA GLY A 386 8.72 -18.26 15.62
C GLY A 386 8.23 -17.69 14.29
N PRO A 387 7.11 -16.96 14.30
CA PRO A 387 6.61 -16.26 13.13
C PRO A 387 7.62 -15.19 12.68
N ARG A 388 7.69 -14.97 11.37
CA ARG A 388 8.42 -13.82 10.82
C ARG A 388 7.59 -12.57 11.07
N LEU A 389 8.20 -11.53 11.63
CA LEU A 389 7.57 -10.26 11.96
C LEU A 389 8.08 -9.19 11.01
N PHE A 390 7.20 -8.30 10.59
CA PHE A 390 7.53 -7.17 9.75
C PHE A 390 6.97 -5.89 10.38
N ASP A 391 7.88 -4.95 10.64
CA ASP A 391 7.57 -3.61 11.11
C ASP A 391 7.94 -2.63 9.99
N ILE A 392 6.92 -2.10 9.32
CA ILE A 392 7.07 -1.16 8.21
C ILE A 392 6.80 0.24 8.72
N GLU A 393 7.69 1.18 8.44
CA GLU A 393 7.50 2.60 8.69
C GLU A 393 7.63 3.39 7.39
N ASP A 394 6.57 4.13 7.02
CA ASP A 394 6.53 5.03 5.87
C ASP A 394 6.39 6.47 6.33
N LYS A 395 7.31 7.35 5.89
CA LYS A 395 7.25 8.80 6.10
C LYS A 395 7.12 9.51 4.78
N VAL A 396 6.11 10.37 4.67
CA VAL A 396 5.85 11.17 3.47
C VAL A 396 5.85 12.64 3.84
N PHE A 397 6.57 13.41 3.06
CA PHE A 397 6.52 14.87 3.08
C PHE A 397 6.24 15.39 1.67
N ARG A 398 5.20 16.21 1.54
CA ARG A 398 4.80 16.85 0.29
C ARG A 398 4.55 18.33 0.53
N VAL A 399 5.10 19.18 -0.34
CA VAL A 399 4.86 20.63 -0.31
C VAL A 399 4.71 21.16 -1.73
N ILE A 400 3.74 22.07 -1.91
CA ILE A 400 3.42 22.68 -3.21
C ILE A 400 3.22 24.19 -2.99
N PRO A 401 4.28 25.02 -3.08
CA PRO A 401 4.14 26.46 -3.26
C PRO A 401 3.78 26.77 -4.71
N GLY A 402 2.92 27.76 -4.90
CA GLY A 402 2.52 28.20 -6.22
C GLY A 402 1.83 29.56 -6.23
N VAL A 403 1.50 30.01 -7.43
CA VAL A 403 0.76 31.26 -7.68
C VAL A 403 -0.29 30.99 -8.75
N LYS A 404 -1.53 31.37 -8.48
CA LYS A 404 -2.61 31.53 -9.45
C LYS A 404 -2.63 32.99 -9.89
N PHE A 405 -2.89 33.22 -11.17
CA PHE A 405 -2.94 34.59 -11.70
C PHE A 405 -3.92 34.71 -12.85
N ASP A 406 -4.55 35.86 -12.96
CA ASP A 406 -5.44 36.23 -14.04
C ASP A 406 -4.67 37.03 -15.10
N ILE A 407 -4.95 36.76 -16.38
CA ILE A 407 -4.33 37.41 -17.53
C ILE A 407 -5.45 38.07 -18.35
N GLY A 408 -5.66 39.35 -18.18
CA GLY A 408 -6.83 40.04 -18.72
C GLY A 408 -8.13 39.52 -18.07
N ASP A 409 -9.21 39.57 -18.84
CA ASP A 409 -10.56 39.29 -18.30
C ASP A 409 -11.03 37.83 -18.45
N SER A 410 -10.33 37.02 -19.27
CA SER A 410 -10.82 35.68 -19.66
C SER A 410 -9.78 34.57 -19.50
N TRP A 411 -8.53 34.87 -19.14
CA TRP A 411 -7.50 33.87 -18.96
C TRP A 411 -7.07 33.73 -17.51
N GLN A 412 -6.95 32.48 -17.07
CA GLN A 412 -6.41 32.12 -15.76
C GLN A 412 -5.15 31.29 -15.92
N GLY A 413 -4.17 31.54 -15.10
CA GLY A 413 -2.94 30.80 -15.08
C GLY A 413 -2.55 30.32 -13.70
N GLU A 414 -1.70 29.31 -13.66
CA GLU A 414 -1.14 28.76 -12.42
C GLU A 414 0.30 28.31 -12.68
N ALA A 415 1.19 28.65 -11.77
CA ALA A 415 2.56 28.12 -11.73
C ALA A 415 2.85 27.57 -10.36
N ALA A 416 3.41 26.36 -10.27
CA ALA A 416 3.71 25.73 -9.00
C ALA A 416 4.95 24.86 -9.05
N PHE A 417 5.56 24.69 -7.88
CA PHE A 417 6.61 23.71 -7.64
C PHE A 417 6.09 22.64 -6.67
N LEU A 418 6.30 21.38 -7.01
CA LEU A 418 5.97 20.25 -6.16
C LEU A 418 7.25 19.57 -5.70
N TYR A 419 7.37 19.39 -4.41
CA TYR A 419 8.33 18.49 -3.79
C TYR A 419 7.61 17.41 -3.01
N ASN A 420 7.88 16.15 -3.34
CA ASN A 420 7.36 14.99 -2.62
C ASN A 420 8.52 14.04 -2.31
N LYS A 421 8.68 13.72 -1.04
CA LYS A 421 9.67 12.75 -0.56
C LYS A 421 8.99 11.68 0.25
N LYS A 422 9.40 10.43 0.04
CA LYS A 422 8.96 9.28 0.81
C LYS A 422 10.16 8.45 1.25
N ASP A 423 10.20 8.14 2.54
CA ASP A 423 11.19 7.26 3.17
C ASP A 423 10.46 6.04 3.76
N THR A 424 10.88 4.83 3.38
CA THR A 424 10.30 3.57 3.85
C THR A 424 11.38 2.72 4.51
N ILE A 425 11.08 2.18 5.67
CA ILE A 425 11.89 1.17 6.36
C ILE A 425 11.02 -0.07 6.55
N ASP A 426 11.52 -1.23 6.13
CA ASP A 426 10.94 -2.54 6.37
C ASP A 426 11.91 -3.33 7.26
N PHE A 427 11.55 -3.51 8.52
CA PHE A 427 12.34 -4.22 9.52
C PHE A 427 11.74 -5.59 9.79
N GLY A 428 12.49 -6.63 9.40
CA GLY A 428 12.09 -8.02 9.55
C GLY A 428 12.77 -8.68 10.75
N GLN A 429 12.01 -9.50 11.51
CA GLN A 429 12.50 -10.25 12.66
C GLN A 429 12.19 -11.75 12.54
N ASN A 430 12.93 -12.58 13.27
CA ASN A 430 12.82 -14.05 13.26
C ASN A 430 13.10 -14.68 11.88
N PHE A 431 13.97 -14.05 11.10
CA PHE A 431 14.54 -14.68 9.93
C PHE A 431 15.62 -15.67 10.34
N VAL A 432 15.99 -16.58 9.44
CA VAL A 432 16.94 -17.65 9.71
C VAL A 432 18.20 -17.44 8.90
N SER A 433 19.34 -17.35 9.57
CA SER A 433 20.66 -17.33 8.93
C SER A 433 20.94 -18.66 8.22
N ALA A 434 21.23 -18.60 6.92
CA ALA A 434 21.57 -19.78 6.14
C ALA A 434 22.89 -20.41 6.59
N ASP A 435 23.89 -19.58 6.93
CA ASP A 435 25.20 -20.05 7.41
C ASP A 435 25.06 -20.77 8.77
N ALA A 436 24.38 -20.14 9.75
CA ALA A 436 24.17 -20.75 11.05
C ALA A 436 23.29 -22.02 10.98
N PHE A 437 22.29 -22.03 10.07
CA PHE A 437 21.46 -23.21 9.87
C PHE A 437 22.25 -24.37 9.28
N LYS A 438 23.10 -24.10 8.29
CA LYS A 438 24.01 -25.09 7.70
C LYS A 438 24.97 -25.67 8.75
N GLU A 439 25.56 -24.82 9.62
CA GLU A 439 26.44 -25.23 10.70
C GLU A 439 25.70 -26.13 11.70
N ALA A 440 24.50 -25.73 12.13
CA ALA A 440 23.70 -26.52 13.05
C ALA A 440 23.23 -27.86 12.44
N LEU A 441 22.95 -27.91 11.13
CA LEU A 441 22.65 -29.16 10.41
C LEU A 441 23.87 -30.08 10.31
N ALA A 442 25.08 -29.54 10.24
CA ALA A 442 26.31 -30.33 10.14
C ALA A 442 26.85 -30.84 11.50
N SER A 443 26.32 -30.35 12.63
CA SER A 443 26.78 -30.69 13.95
C SER A 443 26.49 -32.14 14.35
N SER A 444 27.48 -32.85 14.85
CA SER A 444 27.38 -34.17 15.47
C SER A 444 27.12 -34.14 16.99
N ASP A 445 27.14 -32.95 17.61
CA ASP A 445 26.82 -32.75 19.01
C ASP A 445 25.33 -32.42 19.18
N PRO A 446 24.53 -33.26 19.87
CA PRO A 446 23.12 -32.99 20.10
C PRO A 446 22.81 -31.63 20.76
N ALA A 447 23.76 -31.04 21.47
CA ALA A 447 23.61 -29.75 22.13
C ALA A 447 23.62 -28.56 21.14
N THR A 448 24.27 -28.72 19.98
CA THR A 448 24.46 -27.69 18.97
C THR A 448 23.81 -28.05 17.62
N ALA A 449 23.43 -29.32 17.42
CA ALA A 449 22.75 -29.76 16.20
C ALA A 449 21.30 -29.27 16.14
N TYR A 450 20.86 -28.90 14.92
CA TYR A 450 19.45 -28.66 14.68
C TYR A 450 18.73 -29.97 14.32
N ASN A 451 17.68 -30.26 15.06
CA ASN A 451 16.84 -31.46 14.90
C ASN A 451 15.60 -31.14 14.08
N ILE A 452 15.49 -31.69 12.85
CA ILE A 452 14.33 -31.52 11.95
C ILE A 452 13.26 -32.60 12.14
N PHE A 453 13.51 -33.61 12.98
CA PHE A 453 12.66 -34.80 13.11
C PHE A 453 11.59 -34.70 14.18
N GLY A 454 11.58 -33.64 14.97
CA GLY A 454 10.57 -33.43 15.98
C GLY A 454 9.44 -32.51 15.56
N ALA A 455 8.31 -32.62 16.26
CA ALA A 455 7.13 -31.79 16.09
C ALA A 455 6.89 -30.90 17.31
N GLY A 456 6.62 -29.63 17.08
CA GLY A 456 6.22 -28.69 18.13
C GLY A 456 7.37 -27.99 18.82
N ALA A 457 7.26 -27.78 20.13
CA ALA A 457 8.19 -26.98 20.93
C ALA A 457 9.12 -27.83 21.80
N GLY A 458 10.33 -27.33 22.04
CA GLY A 458 11.30 -27.95 22.94
C GLY A 458 12.09 -29.09 22.30
N ILE A 459 12.07 -29.19 20.99
CA ILE A 459 12.88 -30.13 20.20
C ILE A 459 14.33 -29.63 20.09
N ASN A 460 14.47 -28.34 19.82
CA ASN A 460 15.79 -27.69 19.67
C ASN A 460 16.09 -26.84 20.90
N SER A 461 17.35 -26.81 21.30
CA SER A 461 17.79 -26.00 22.45
C SER A 461 17.62 -24.49 22.17
N PRO A 462 17.30 -23.68 23.20
CA PRO A 462 17.22 -22.23 23.02
C PRO A 462 18.49 -21.61 22.42
N SER A 463 19.65 -22.12 22.75
CA SER A 463 20.96 -21.64 22.22
C SER A 463 21.09 -21.87 20.73
N VAL A 464 20.63 -23.00 20.22
CA VAL A 464 20.57 -23.28 18.76
C VAL A 464 19.60 -22.35 18.07
N LEU A 465 18.39 -22.19 18.63
CA LEU A 465 17.35 -21.32 18.03
C LEU A 465 17.78 -19.85 18.01
N ASP A 466 18.45 -19.37 19.07
CA ASP A 466 18.94 -17.99 19.16
C ASP A 466 20.09 -17.72 18.18
N ALA A 467 20.96 -18.72 17.95
CA ALA A 467 22.02 -18.62 16.94
C ALA A 467 21.50 -18.55 15.50
N LEU A 468 20.32 -19.15 15.23
CA LEU A 468 19.69 -19.10 13.93
C LEU A 468 19.01 -17.75 13.61
N ARG A 469 18.50 -17.05 14.65
CA ARG A 469 17.69 -15.84 14.46
C ARG A 469 18.52 -14.67 14.00
N VAL A 470 18.06 -14.04 12.94
CA VAL A 470 18.62 -12.77 12.45
C VAL A 470 17.48 -11.80 12.12
N ASN A 471 17.81 -10.53 12.18
CA ASN A 471 16.91 -9.47 11.73
C ASN A 471 17.37 -8.97 10.37
N THR A 472 16.44 -8.46 9.59
CA THR A 472 16.69 -7.86 8.28
C THR A 472 16.21 -6.42 8.26
N MET A 473 16.84 -5.58 7.43
CA MET A 473 16.42 -4.19 7.26
C MET A 473 16.56 -3.79 5.80
N ARG A 474 15.43 -3.49 5.15
CA ARG A 474 15.35 -2.89 3.82
C ARG A 474 14.99 -1.42 3.97
N ARG A 475 15.67 -0.55 3.24
CA ARG A 475 15.42 0.89 3.24
C ARG A 475 15.18 1.36 1.83
N ALA A 476 14.10 2.11 1.64
CA ALA A 476 13.79 2.68 0.35
C ALA A 476 13.42 4.16 0.47
N GLN A 477 13.74 4.90 -0.58
CA GLN A 477 13.43 6.32 -0.69
C GLN A 477 12.91 6.61 -2.09
N SER A 478 11.91 7.46 -2.21
CA SER A 478 11.53 8.07 -3.48
C SER A 478 11.40 9.57 -3.34
N GLU A 479 11.75 10.29 -4.39
CA GLU A 479 11.66 11.74 -4.45
C GLU A 479 11.11 12.17 -5.82
N LEU A 480 10.16 13.10 -5.80
CA LEU A 480 9.60 13.75 -6.97
C LEU A 480 9.75 15.26 -6.81
N ARG A 481 10.44 15.91 -7.73
CA ARG A 481 10.48 17.36 -7.90
C ARG A 481 9.82 17.69 -9.22
N MET A 482 8.84 18.59 -9.23
CA MET A 482 8.15 18.97 -10.45
C MET A 482 7.88 20.48 -10.43
N PHE A 483 8.10 21.14 -11.54
CA PHE A 483 7.64 22.49 -11.79
C PHE A 483 6.65 22.45 -12.94
N ASP A 484 5.51 23.07 -12.79
CA ASP A 484 4.48 23.18 -13.82
C ASP A 484 3.99 24.61 -13.96
N VAL A 485 3.64 24.97 -15.17
CA VAL A 485 2.95 26.21 -15.54
C VAL A 485 1.87 25.91 -16.54
N LYS A 486 0.67 26.45 -16.30
CA LYS A 486 -0.46 26.32 -17.21
C LYS A 486 -1.27 27.61 -17.26
N ALA A 487 -1.94 27.81 -18.38
CA ALA A 487 -2.90 28.88 -18.54
C ALA A 487 -4.07 28.38 -19.43
N ALA A 488 -5.28 28.82 -19.13
CA ALA A 488 -6.46 28.50 -19.89
C ALA A 488 -7.37 29.71 -19.97
N GLY A 489 -8.10 29.83 -21.07
CA GLY A 489 -9.06 30.92 -21.26
C GLY A 489 -9.71 30.92 -22.63
N ASP A 490 -10.55 31.91 -22.82
CA ASP A 490 -11.33 32.10 -24.02
C ASP A 490 -10.48 32.72 -25.12
N VAL A 491 -10.68 32.24 -26.35
CA VAL A 491 -9.91 32.70 -27.53
C VAL A 491 -10.82 33.46 -28.50
N TYR A 492 -12.01 32.91 -28.78
CA TYR A 492 -12.89 33.47 -29.78
C TYR A 492 -14.33 32.97 -29.61
N GLU A 493 -15.30 33.86 -29.84
CA GLU A 493 -16.73 33.52 -29.84
C GLU A 493 -17.13 32.91 -31.19
N LEU A 494 -17.58 31.64 -31.15
CA LEU A 494 -18.14 30.92 -32.29
C LEU A 494 -19.67 30.91 -32.22
N PRO A 495 -20.40 30.64 -33.32
CA PRO A 495 -21.85 30.53 -33.26
C PRO A 495 -22.38 29.43 -32.34
N GLY A 496 -21.57 28.46 -31.98
CA GLY A 496 -21.88 27.38 -31.05
C GLY A 496 -21.51 27.64 -29.59
N GLY A 497 -20.82 28.76 -29.32
CA GLY A 497 -20.28 29.12 -27.98
C GLY A 497 -18.81 29.51 -28.03
N THR A 498 -18.19 29.66 -26.90
CA THR A 498 -16.81 30.15 -26.77
C THR A 498 -15.75 29.08 -27.08
N LEU A 499 -14.89 29.34 -28.05
CA LEU A 499 -13.67 28.57 -28.30
C LEU A 499 -12.69 28.81 -27.14
N ALA A 500 -12.38 27.76 -26.38
CA ALA A 500 -11.46 27.84 -25.26
C ALA A 500 -10.16 27.04 -25.52
N LEU A 501 -9.05 27.57 -25.02
CA LEU A 501 -7.71 26.98 -25.16
C LEU A 501 -7.08 26.84 -23.76
N ALA A 502 -6.46 25.70 -23.51
CA ALA A 502 -5.49 25.55 -22.43
C ALA A 502 -4.12 25.18 -22.97
N VAL A 503 -3.07 25.73 -22.39
CA VAL A 503 -1.66 25.42 -22.70
C VAL A 503 -0.89 25.23 -21.40
N GLY A 504 0.12 24.37 -21.44
CA GLY A 504 0.98 24.19 -20.28
C GLY A 504 2.29 23.49 -20.59
N ALA A 505 3.19 23.62 -19.65
CA ALA A 505 4.50 22.96 -19.67
C ALA A 505 4.82 22.44 -18.27
N GLU A 506 5.52 21.33 -18.19
CA GLU A 506 6.02 20.77 -16.95
C GLU A 506 7.42 20.19 -17.12
N THR A 507 8.21 20.26 -16.07
CA THR A 507 9.47 19.54 -15.93
C THR A 507 9.45 18.80 -14.60
N ALA A 508 9.88 17.55 -14.60
CA ALA A 508 9.89 16.70 -13.41
C ALA A 508 11.16 15.87 -13.33
N GLN A 509 11.65 15.68 -12.11
CA GLN A 509 12.73 14.75 -11.79
C GLN A 509 12.21 13.76 -10.75
N GLU A 510 12.38 12.48 -11.03
CA GLU A 510 12.04 11.38 -10.14
C GLU A 510 13.29 10.60 -9.79
N GLU A 511 13.49 10.33 -8.52
CA GLU A 511 14.59 9.51 -8.01
C GLU A 511 14.04 8.42 -7.09
N THR A 512 14.58 7.21 -7.23
CA THR A 512 14.23 6.06 -6.37
C THR A 512 15.50 5.35 -5.94
N SER A 513 15.54 4.94 -4.68
CA SER A 513 16.58 4.08 -4.13
C SER A 513 15.93 3.07 -3.21
N ASP A 514 16.15 1.79 -3.44
CA ASP A 514 15.65 0.67 -2.65
C ASP A 514 16.82 -0.25 -2.35
N ILE A 515 17.25 -0.25 -1.09
CA ILE A 515 18.44 -0.94 -0.62
C ILE A 515 18.00 -2.12 0.24
N GLY A 516 18.17 -3.34 -0.29
CA GLY A 516 17.90 -4.57 0.40
C GLY A 516 18.87 -4.82 1.57
N ASP A 517 18.44 -5.67 2.51
CA ASP A 517 19.27 -6.13 3.60
C ASP A 517 20.52 -6.88 3.09
N SER A 518 21.66 -6.67 3.72
CA SER A 518 22.94 -7.25 3.28
C SER A 518 22.98 -8.77 3.30
N LEU A 519 22.34 -9.42 4.29
CA LEU A 519 22.26 -10.88 4.36
C LEU A 519 21.32 -11.43 3.28
N SER A 520 20.19 -10.74 3.06
CA SER A 520 19.25 -11.09 1.98
C SER A 520 19.89 -10.93 0.60
N MET A 521 20.66 -9.85 0.39
CA MET A 521 21.41 -9.59 -0.84
C MET A 521 22.49 -10.65 -1.11
N ALA A 522 23.11 -11.16 -0.07
CA ALA A 522 24.14 -12.23 -0.13
C ALA A 522 23.53 -13.64 -0.20
N ASN A 523 22.19 -13.79 -0.26
CA ASN A 523 21.47 -15.08 -0.17
C ASN A 523 21.81 -15.86 1.12
N LYS A 524 22.06 -15.15 2.22
CA LYS A 524 22.36 -15.72 3.54
C LYS A 524 21.16 -15.82 4.47
N ILE A 525 19.97 -15.69 3.94
CA ILE A 525 18.70 -15.89 4.65
C ILE A 525 17.99 -17.11 4.05
N VAL A 526 17.57 -18.04 4.89
CA VAL A 526 16.81 -19.22 4.46
C VAL A 526 15.47 -18.79 3.89
N ALA A 527 15.18 -19.21 2.66
CA ALA A 527 13.93 -18.93 1.92
C ALA A 527 13.62 -17.43 1.74
N SER A 528 14.62 -16.58 1.71
CA SER A 528 14.47 -15.17 1.40
C SER A 528 15.67 -14.69 0.59
N GLY A 529 15.41 -13.99 -0.50
CA GLY A 529 16.40 -13.28 -1.30
C GLY A 529 16.14 -11.79 -1.24
N GLY A 530 17.14 -10.99 -1.61
CA GLY A 530 17.03 -9.54 -1.68
C GLY A 530 17.52 -9.00 -3.01
N THR A 531 17.01 -7.85 -3.38
CA THR A 531 17.52 -7.04 -4.49
C THR A 531 17.68 -5.61 -4.02
N SER A 532 18.57 -4.87 -4.66
CA SER A 532 18.67 -3.43 -4.50
C SER A 532 18.52 -2.79 -5.87
N ASN A 533 17.73 -1.73 -5.91
CA ASN A 533 17.46 -0.99 -7.13
C ASN A 533 17.63 0.51 -6.85
N SER A 534 18.16 1.23 -7.81
CA SER A 534 18.16 2.69 -7.79
C SER A 534 18.03 3.20 -9.23
N GLY A 535 17.43 4.34 -9.37
CA GLY A 535 17.26 4.97 -10.67
C GLY A 535 16.74 6.39 -10.55
N SER A 536 16.96 7.16 -11.59
CA SER A 536 16.40 8.48 -11.76
C SER A 536 15.91 8.64 -13.18
N ARG A 537 14.89 9.47 -13.36
CA ARG A 537 14.45 9.92 -14.68
C ARG A 537 14.06 11.39 -14.62
N SER A 538 14.30 12.09 -15.70
CA SER A 538 13.72 13.42 -15.92
C SER A 538 12.62 13.32 -16.97
N ARG A 539 11.63 14.19 -16.87
CA ARG A 539 10.54 14.29 -17.82
C ARG A 539 10.24 15.76 -18.08
N ASP A 540 10.29 16.14 -19.34
CA ASP A 540 9.85 17.45 -19.83
C ASP A 540 8.61 17.25 -20.70
N ALA A 541 7.57 18.07 -20.52
CA ALA A 541 6.36 17.98 -21.30
C ALA A 541 5.80 19.35 -21.66
N GLY A 542 5.21 19.44 -22.85
CA GLY A 542 4.40 20.56 -23.28
C GLY A 542 3.06 20.04 -23.82
N TYR A 543 1.99 20.76 -23.56
CA TYR A 543 0.65 20.34 -23.98
C TYR A 543 -0.24 21.53 -24.37
N ALA A 544 -1.21 21.24 -25.20
CA ALA A 544 -2.29 22.16 -25.57
C ALA A 544 -3.62 21.39 -25.66
N GLU A 545 -4.69 22.05 -25.27
CA GLU A 545 -6.07 21.53 -25.32
C GLU A 545 -6.99 22.60 -25.89
N LEU A 546 -7.89 22.20 -26.81
CA LEU A 546 -8.89 23.04 -27.43
C LEU A 546 -10.28 22.47 -27.15
N ASN A 547 -11.19 23.32 -26.75
CA ASN A 547 -12.61 23.03 -26.72
C ASN A 547 -13.33 23.88 -27.77
N ILE A 548 -13.94 23.23 -28.78
CA ILE A 548 -14.53 23.86 -29.96
C ILE A 548 -16.02 23.57 -29.94
N PRO A 549 -16.88 24.48 -29.45
CA PRO A 549 -18.32 24.34 -29.54
C PRO A 549 -18.80 24.61 -30.98
N ILE A 550 -19.41 23.59 -31.59
CA ILE A 550 -19.91 23.66 -32.98
C ILE A 550 -21.38 24.05 -33.00
N ILE A 551 -22.17 23.43 -32.13
CA ILE A 551 -23.60 23.71 -31.97
C ILE A 551 -23.87 24.02 -30.51
N GLY A 552 -24.53 25.12 -30.22
CA GLY A 552 -24.91 25.56 -28.88
C GLY A 552 -26.26 26.28 -28.91
N GLU A 553 -26.49 27.14 -27.93
CA GLU A 553 -27.77 27.81 -27.76
C GLU A 553 -28.18 28.71 -28.96
N ASP A 554 -27.23 29.44 -29.52
CA ASP A 554 -27.46 30.45 -30.55
C ASP A 554 -27.63 29.86 -31.95
N ASN A 555 -27.14 28.66 -32.22
CA ASN A 555 -27.20 28.02 -33.54
C ASN A 555 -27.84 26.62 -33.50
N ARG A 556 -28.77 26.38 -32.57
CA ARG A 556 -29.46 25.09 -32.38
C ARG A 556 -30.03 24.52 -33.68
N ILE A 557 -29.82 23.22 -33.87
CA ILE A 557 -30.37 22.44 -34.96
C ILE A 557 -31.42 21.49 -34.36
N SER A 558 -32.57 21.34 -35.05
CA SER A 558 -33.62 20.44 -34.57
C SER A 558 -33.09 19.02 -34.32
N GLY A 559 -33.22 18.53 -33.09
CA GLY A 559 -32.76 17.21 -32.67
C GLY A 559 -31.33 17.17 -32.15
N ILE A 560 -30.57 18.26 -32.21
CA ILE A 560 -29.22 18.38 -31.63
C ILE A 560 -29.21 19.56 -30.67
N HIS A 561 -29.04 19.27 -29.38
CA HIS A 561 -29.01 20.30 -28.34
C HIS A 561 -27.65 21.01 -28.30
N SER A 562 -26.59 20.25 -28.28
CA SER A 562 -25.21 20.73 -28.30
C SER A 562 -24.31 19.76 -29.05
N LEU A 563 -23.26 20.28 -29.67
CA LEU A 563 -22.19 19.51 -30.30
C LEU A 563 -20.87 20.27 -30.09
N GLY A 564 -19.93 19.65 -29.44
CA GLY A 564 -18.58 20.17 -29.25
C GLY A 564 -17.53 19.15 -29.65
N VAL A 565 -16.33 19.63 -29.94
CA VAL A 565 -15.13 18.84 -30.19
C VAL A 565 -14.05 19.28 -29.22
N GLN A 566 -13.54 18.34 -28.43
CA GLN A 566 -12.35 18.51 -27.61
C GLN A 566 -11.16 17.88 -28.33
N ALA A 567 -10.06 18.63 -28.46
CA ALA A 567 -8.82 18.15 -29.02
C ALA A 567 -7.65 18.45 -28.05
N ALA A 568 -6.84 17.46 -27.76
CA ALA A 568 -5.69 17.61 -26.89
C ALA A 568 -4.44 17.02 -27.52
N TRP A 569 -3.32 17.69 -27.32
CA TRP A 569 -2.02 17.28 -27.79
C TRP A 569 -0.97 17.46 -26.71
N ARG A 570 -0.12 16.44 -26.52
CA ARG A 570 0.97 16.45 -25.55
C ARG A 570 2.22 15.80 -26.13
N VAL A 571 3.36 16.40 -25.86
CA VAL A 571 4.67 15.81 -26.15
C VAL A 571 5.44 15.68 -24.84
N GLU A 572 6.02 14.52 -24.64
CA GLU A 572 6.88 14.21 -23.49
C GLU A 572 8.24 13.75 -23.96
N ASN A 573 9.28 14.23 -23.28
CA ASN A 573 10.65 13.78 -23.45
C ASN A 573 11.14 13.22 -22.11
N TYR A 574 11.73 12.04 -22.14
CA TYR A 574 12.28 11.36 -20.98
C TYR A 574 13.80 11.19 -21.14
N SER A 575 14.54 11.41 -20.06
CA SER A 575 16.00 11.23 -20.01
C SER A 575 16.44 10.52 -18.73
#